data_8f972c6e23ee9a7a4d05ab45dc71bf25
#
_entry.id   8f972c6e23ee9a7a4d05ab45dc71bf25
#
_cell.length_a   1.000
_cell.length_b   1.000
_cell.length_c   1.000
_cell.angle_alpha   90.00
_cell.angle_beta   90.00
_cell.angle_gamma   90.00
#
_symmetry.space_group_name_H-M   'P 1'
#
loop_
_entity.id
_entity.type
_entity.pdbx_description
1 polymer ?
#
loop_
_entity_poly.entity_id
_entity_poly.type
_entity_poly.pdbx_seq_one_letter_code
_entity_poly.pdbx_strand_id
1 'polypeptide(L)'
;MSIIVVKKEEQAQGSFNNGAILENKPIGFPQDNGVQKAYSNLFYWAHAYSTEGSTIGLHPHKGFEIVSYVLKGAIKHYDTKYEKWLGVESGGFQVIKSGSGISHSEELEKDSEIFQIWFDPNLNESLNKEASYADYNSEVLPIEINENRSIKTIVGENSPVKLDTEGIRIQEINIKKNFLLELDSNYSHSIYVIQGKVILNDKQIEKDDFAIVKKEMEIQINGEIDSKLFIISSPTTPSYTTYINS
;
A
#
# COMPACT_ATOMS: atom_id res chain seq x y z
N MET A 1 -18.30 8.75 14.55
CA MET A 1 -17.03 8.00 14.62
C MET A 1 -17.15 6.77 13.74
N SER A 2 -16.28 6.64 12.78
CA SER A 2 -16.36 5.51 11.85
C SER A 2 -14.97 4.90 11.69
N ILE A 3 -14.61 4.03 12.66
CA ILE A 3 -13.46 3.11 12.52
C ILE A 3 -14.03 1.74 12.19
N ILE A 4 -13.78 1.29 10.97
CA ILE A 4 -14.13 -0.06 10.49
C ILE A 4 -12.88 -0.90 10.63
N VAL A 5 -12.97 -2.02 11.34
CA VAL A 5 -11.88 -2.98 11.48
C VAL A 5 -12.19 -4.20 10.61
N VAL A 6 -11.20 -4.64 9.88
CA VAL A 6 -11.21 -5.87 9.07
C VAL A 6 -10.11 -6.77 9.61
N LYS A 7 -10.49 -7.84 10.25
CA LYS A 7 -9.55 -8.81 10.81
C LYS A 7 -8.84 -9.57 9.68
N LYS A 8 -7.65 -10.12 9.97
CA LYS A 8 -6.88 -10.91 9.00
C LYS A 8 -7.73 -12.00 8.33
N GLU A 9 -8.52 -12.71 9.11
CA GLU A 9 -9.39 -13.81 8.65
C GLU A 9 -10.58 -13.36 7.78
N GLU A 10 -10.92 -12.07 7.81
CA GLU A 10 -11.97 -11.46 6.98
C GLU A 10 -11.43 -10.91 5.65
N GLN A 11 -10.11 -10.86 5.51
CA GLN A 11 -9.45 -10.43 4.29
C GLN A 11 -9.52 -11.53 3.22
N ALA A 12 -9.56 -11.12 1.95
CA ALA A 12 -9.43 -12.08 0.87
C ALA A 12 -8.02 -12.69 0.87
N GLN A 13 -7.91 -13.90 0.36
CA GLN A 13 -6.65 -14.60 0.22
C GLN A 13 -6.39 -14.89 -1.26
N GLY A 14 -5.12 -14.96 -1.62
CA GLY A 14 -4.66 -15.29 -2.95
C GLY A 14 -3.38 -16.10 -2.91
N SER A 15 -3.04 -16.70 -4.04
CA SER A 15 -1.75 -17.37 -4.20
C SER A 15 -1.35 -17.41 -5.67
N PHE A 16 -0.03 -17.42 -5.90
CA PHE A 16 0.58 -17.67 -7.20
C PHE A 16 1.48 -18.89 -7.14
N ASN A 17 1.72 -19.50 -8.29
CA ASN A 17 2.68 -20.58 -8.49
C ASN A 17 2.51 -21.74 -7.48
N ASN A 18 1.26 -22.24 -7.37
CA ASN A 18 0.88 -23.33 -6.47
C ASN A 18 1.19 -23.07 -4.98
N GLY A 19 1.10 -21.80 -4.53
CA GLY A 19 1.33 -21.41 -3.16
C GLY A 19 2.75 -20.95 -2.84
N ALA A 20 3.63 -20.84 -3.83
CA ALA A 20 4.97 -20.29 -3.63
C ALA A 20 4.95 -18.79 -3.26
N ILE A 21 3.92 -18.06 -3.70
CA ILE A 21 3.59 -16.71 -3.20
C ILE A 21 2.20 -16.77 -2.63
N LEU A 22 2.04 -16.29 -1.40
CA LEU A 22 0.75 -16.19 -0.71
C LEU A 22 0.39 -14.73 -0.49
N GLU A 23 -0.91 -14.42 -0.47
CA GLU A 23 -1.43 -13.07 -0.27
C GLU A 23 -2.56 -13.03 0.75
N ASN A 24 -2.52 -12.04 1.65
CA ASN A 24 -3.70 -11.53 2.32
C ASN A 24 -4.06 -10.19 1.67
N LYS A 25 -5.35 -9.99 1.36
CA LYS A 25 -5.80 -8.80 0.65
C LYS A 25 -6.73 -7.98 1.55
N PRO A 26 -6.22 -7.00 2.29
CA PRO A 26 -7.06 -6.06 3.05
C PRO A 26 -8.07 -5.33 2.14
N ILE A 27 -7.73 -5.12 0.87
CA ILE A 27 -8.64 -4.62 -0.16
C ILE A 27 -8.53 -5.56 -1.37
N GLY A 28 -9.50 -6.45 -1.52
CA GLY A 28 -9.55 -7.41 -2.63
C GLY A 28 -10.15 -6.83 -3.91
N PHE A 29 -9.95 -7.54 -5.01
CA PHE A 29 -10.67 -7.29 -6.26
C PHE A 29 -12.18 -7.52 -6.08
N PRO A 30 -13.04 -6.98 -6.98
CA PRO A 30 -14.50 -7.17 -6.90
C PRO A 30 -14.95 -8.63 -6.75
N GLN A 31 -14.25 -9.56 -7.39
CA GLN A 31 -14.54 -11.00 -7.37
C GLN A 31 -13.97 -11.75 -6.14
N ASP A 32 -13.07 -11.17 -5.38
CA ASP A 32 -12.48 -11.81 -4.21
C ASP A 32 -13.51 -11.95 -3.06
N ASN A 33 -13.28 -12.89 -2.13
CA ASN A 33 -14.22 -13.16 -1.04
C ASN A 33 -14.05 -12.26 0.20
N GLY A 34 -13.02 -11.39 0.24
CA GLY A 34 -12.78 -10.49 1.38
C GLY A 34 -13.90 -9.47 1.56
N VAL A 35 -14.12 -9.06 2.81
CA VAL A 35 -15.21 -8.14 3.17
C VAL A 35 -15.00 -6.72 2.66
N GLN A 36 -13.74 -6.28 2.49
CA GLN A 36 -13.42 -4.93 2.01
C GLN A 36 -13.08 -4.93 0.53
N LYS A 37 -13.73 -4.07 -0.20
CA LYS A 37 -13.52 -3.79 -1.63
C LYS A 37 -12.93 -2.39 -1.82
N ALA A 38 -12.57 -2.07 -3.05
CA ALA A 38 -12.08 -0.76 -3.45
C ALA A 38 -12.99 0.39 -2.96
N TYR A 39 -12.40 1.50 -2.62
CA TYR A 39 -13.07 2.75 -2.26
C TYR A 39 -12.16 3.94 -2.55
N SER A 40 -12.76 5.11 -2.77
CA SER A 40 -12.01 6.28 -3.22
C SER A 40 -11.25 5.95 -4.52
N ASN A 41 -9.98 6.28 -4.59
CA ASN A 41 -9.05 5.91 -5.64
C ASN A 41 -8.00 4.86 -5.19
N LEU A 42 -8.29 4.14 -4.12
CA LEU A 42 -7.53 2.98 -3.64
C LEU A 42 -8.25 1.71 -4.10
N PHE A 43 -7.70 1.09 -5.17
CA PHE A 43 -8.38 0.02 -5.89
C PHE A 43 -8.10 -1.37 -5.33
N TYR A 44 -6.85 -1.63 -4.92
CA TYR A 44 -6.41 -2.93 -4.46
C TYR A 44 -5.26 -2.78 -3.47
N TRP A 45 -5.20 -3.68 -2.49
CA TRP A 45 -4.07 -3.79 -1.58
C TRP A 45 -3.88 -5.24 -1.17
N ALA A 46 -2.71 -5.80 -1.43
CA ALA A 46 -2.28 -7.11 -0.96
C ALA A 46 -1.03 -7.00 -0.08
N HIS A 47 -0.96 -7.83 0.96
CA HIS A 47 0.25 -8.22 1.64
C HIS A 47 0.68 -9.57 1.07
N ALA A 48 1.68 -9.57 0.20
CA ALA A 48 2.22 -10.75 -0.45
C ALA A 48 3.53 -11.18 0.19
N TYR A 49 3.74 -12.48 0.28
CA TYR A 49 4.96 -13.04 0.85
C TYR A 49 5.35 -14.37 0.21
N SER A 50 6.66 -14.67 0.22
CA SER A 50 7.21 -15.92 -0.26
C SER A 50 8.33 -16.39 0.67
N THR A 51 8.30 -17.66 1.06
CA THR A 51 9.35 -18.29 1.91
C THR A 51 10.49 -18.90 1.08
N GLU A 52 10.23 -19.26 -0.17
CA GLU A 52 11.20 -19.93 -1.03
C GLU A 52 11.70 -19.08 -2.19
N GLY A 53 11.03 -17.96 -2.44
CA GLY A 53 11.18 -17.13 -3.62
C GLY A 53 10.36 -17.66 -4.79
N SER A 54 9.80 -16.77 -5.58
CA SER A 54 9.04 -17.13 -6.78
C SER A 54 8.82 -15.93 -7.69
N THR A 55 8.58 -16.20 -8.98
CA THR A 55 8.36 -15.16 -9.98
C THR A 55 6.93 -15.22 -10.52
N ILE A 56 6.23 -14.12 -10.44
CA ILE A 56 4.97 -13.90 -11.17
C ILE A 56 5.36 -13.58 -12.61
N GLY A 57 4.95 -14.44 -13.54
CA GLY A 57 5.28 -14.32 -14.96
C GLY A 57 4.75 -13.04 -15.61
N LEU A 58 5.22 -12.77 -16.81
CA LEU A 58 4.86 -11.55 -17.55
C LEU A 58 3.34 -11.42 -17.74
N HIS A 59 2.77 -10.31 -17.27
CA HIS A 59 1.33 -10.02 -17.34
C HIS A 59 1.09 -8.53 -17.61
N PRO A 60 -0.04 -8.16 -18.28
CA PRO A 60 -0.28 -6.79 -18.72
C PRO A 60 -1.04 -5.96 -17.70
N HIS A 61 -0.73 -4.64 -17.69
CA HIS A 61 -1.49 -3.62 -16.96
C HIS A 61 -1.74 -2.41 -17.85
N LYS A 62 -2.83 -1.69 -17.57
CA LYS A 62 -3.21 -0.49 -18.28
C LYS A 62 -4.00 0.46 -17.38
N GLY A 63 -3.65 1.74 -17.39
CA GLY A 63 -4.37 2.82 -16.72
C GLY A 63 -4.00 3.03 -15.26
N PHE A 64 -3.83 1.98 -14.48
CA PHE A 64 -3.57 2.03 -13.04
C PHE A 64 -2.14 2.42 -12.68
N GLU A 65 -1.95 2.92 -11.46
CA GLU A 65 -0.65 3.00 -10.80
C GLU A 65 -0.51 1.83 -9.84
N ILE A 66 0.56 1.04 -10.01
CA ILE A 66 0.88 -0.12 -9.19
C ILE A 66 2.12 0.21 -8.40
N VAL A 67 2.04 0.09 -7.09
CA VAL A 67 3.17 0.33 -6.22
C VAL A 67 3.48 -0.89 -5.38
N SER A 68 4.77 -1.12 -5.12
CA SER A 68 5.25 -2.17 -4.23
C SER A 68 6.10 -1.55 -3.14
N TYR A 69 5.79 -1.83 -1.87
CA TYR A 69 6.59 -1.48 -0.71
C TYR A 69 7.20 -2.73 -0.11
N VAL A 70 8.51 -2.80 -0.05
CA VAL A 70 9.21 -3.98 0.46
C VAL A 70 9.30 -3.94 1.98
N LEU A 71 8.53 -4.80 2.66
CA LEU A 71 8.50 -4.91 4.11
C LEU A 71 9.73 -5.67 4.64
N LYS A 72 10.13 -6.73 3.90
CA LYS A 72 11.24 -7.60 4.26
C LYS A 72 11.84 -8.24 3.01
N GLY A 73 13.15 -8.48 3.02
CA GLY A 73 13.86 -9.11 1.90
C GLY A 73 14.01 -8.17 0.71
N ALA A 74 13.79 -8.69 -0.49
CA ALA A 74 13.92 -7.94 -1.73
C ALA A 74 12.98 -8.47 -2.82
N ILE A 75 12.68 -7.63 -3.78
CA ILE A 75 11.96 -7.98 -5.00
C ILE A 75 12.76 -7.58 -6.22
N LYS A 76 12.46 -8.20 -7.36
CA LYS A 76 12.93 -7.74 -8.66
C LYS A 76 11.76 -7.52 -9.59
N HIS A 77 11.87 -6.52 -10.41
CA HIS A 77 10.90 -6.13 -11.42
C HIS A 77 11.53 -6.19 -12.81
N TYR A 78 10.79 -6.72 -13.76
CA TYR A 78 11.10 -6.68 -15.19
C TYR A 78 9.87 -6.13 -15.94
N ASP A 79 10.07 -5.27 -16.91
CA ASP A 79 8.98 -4.80 -17.76
C ASP A 79 9.38 -4.69 -19.24
N THR A 80 8.35 -4.60 -20.10
CA THR A 80 8.49 -4.52 -21.55
C THR A 80 8.96 -3.16 -22.07
N LYS A 81 9.12 -2.15 -21.20
CA LYS A 81 9.64 -0.84 -21.59
C LYS A 81 11.15 -0.76 -21.38
N TYR A 82 11.65 -1.24 -20.26
CA TYR A 82 13.07 -1.14 -19.91
C TYR A 82 13.84 -2.44 -20.19
N GLU A 83 13.14 -3.56 -20.36
CA GLU A 83 13.68 -4.89 -20.75
C GLU A 83 14.86 -5.35 -19.87
N LYS A 84 14.83 -5.04 -18.59
CA LYS A 84 15.85 -5.44 -17.61
C LYS A 84 15.23 -5.68 -16.23
N TRP A 85 15.86 -6.55 -15.46
CA TRP A 85 15.53 -6.76 -14.06
C TRP A 85 16.12 -5.65 -13.19
N LEU A 86 15.28 -5.06 -12.35
CA LEU A 86 15.63 -4.01 -11.38
C LEU A 86 15.22 -4.48 -9.99
N GLY A 87 16.11 -4.33 -9.02
CA GLY A 87 15.89 -4.79 -7.64
C GLY A 87 15.48 -3.65 -6.70
N VAL A 88 14.59 -3.97 -5.75
CA VAL A 88 14.22 -3.09 -4.63
C VAL A 88 14.34 -3.88 -3.34
N GLU A 89 15.06 -3.31 -2.37
CA GLU A 89 15.31 -3.93 -1.06
C GLU A 89 14.35 -3.42 0.00
N SER A 90 14.39 -4.05 1.19
CA SER A 90 13.55 -3.73 2.34
C SER A 90 13.53 -2.22 2.67
N GLY A 91 12.34 -1.69 2.88
CA GLY A 91 12.06 -0.28 3.10
C GLY A 91 12.05 0.58 1.82
N GLY A 92 12.37 0.00 0.66
CA GLY A 92 12.29 0.64 -0.64
C GLY A 92 10.88 0.60 -1.22
N PHE A 93 10.65 1.45 -2.21
CA PHE A 93 9.35 1.68 -2.82
C PHE A 93 9.47 1.74 -4.35
N GLN A 94 8.58 1.04 -5.03
CA GLN A 94 8.50 0.97 -6.48
C GLN A 94 7.20 1.57 -6.97
N VAL A 95 7.22 2.27 -8.09
CA VAL A 95 6.05 2.83 -8.76
C VAL A 95 6.05 2.44 -10.22
N ILE A 96 4.97 1.79 -10.67
CA ILE A 96 4.66 1.53 -12.06
C ILE A 96 3.43 2.36 -12.42
N LYS A 97 3.57 3.31 -13.33
CA LYS A 97 2.44 3.99 -13.96
C LYS A 97 2.17 3.27 -15.27
N SER A 98 1.12 2.45 -15.30
CA SER A 98 0.89 1.57 -16.45
C SER A 98 0.44 2.30 -17.73
N GLY A 99 -0.10 3.51 -17.58
CA GLY A 99 -0.40 4.40 -18.72
C GLY A 99 -1.22 3.72 -19.81
N SER A 100 -0.81 3.88 -21.07
CA SER A 100 -1.44 3.26 -22.24
C SER A 100 -1.23 1.75 -22.33
N GLY A 101 -0.37 1.16 -21.47
CA GLY A 101 -0.12 -0.26 -21.34
C GLY A 101 1.35 -0.59 -21.12
N ILE A 102 1.60 -1.57 -20.26
CA ILE A 102 2.89 -2.18 -19.98
C ILE A 102 2.65 -3.63 -19.56
N SER A 103 3.58 -4.52 -19.85
CA SER A 103 3.60 -5.84 -19.23
C SER A 103 4.82 -5.94 -18.33
N HIS A 104 4.64 -6.53 -17.14
CA HIS A 104 5.72 -6.72 -16.20
C HIS A 104 5.74 -8.12 -15.59
N SER A 105 6.85 -8.45 -14.98
CA SER A 105 7.08 -9.65 -14.20
C SER A 105 7.70 -9.25 -12.87
N GLU A 106 7.32 -9.92 -11.80
CA GLU A 106 7.79 -9.64 -10.44
C GLU A 106 8.35 -10.90 -9.80
N GLU A 107 9.55 -10.80 -9.26
CA GLU A 107 10.19 -11.86 -8.48
C GLU A 107 10.22 -11.43 -7.02
N LEU A 108 9.58 -12.19 -6.14
CA LEU A 108 9.82 -12.12 -4.70
C LEU A 108 11.01 -13.02 -4.39
N GLU A 109 12.07 -12.48 -3.81
CA GLU A 109 13.19 -13.28 -3.34
C GLU A 109 12.78 -14.13 -2.13
N LYS A 110 13.64 -15.07 -1.76
CA LYS A 110 13.39 -15.92 -0.58
C LYS A 110 13.19 -15.09 0.68
N ASP A 111 12.19 -15.47 1.50
CA ASP A 111 11.82 -14.81 2.75
C ASP A 111 11.41 -13.33 2.59
N SER A 112 10.87 -12.96 1.43
CA SER A 112 10.43 -11.59 1.14
C SER A 112 8.95 -11.38 1.45
N GLU A 113 8.64 -10.16 1.91
CA GLU A 113 7.29 -9.67 2.19
C GLU A 113 7.12 -8.29 1.58
N ILE A 114 5.99 -8.04 0.91
CA ILE A 114 5.68 -6.77 0.25
C ILE A 114 4.23 -6.36 0.46
N PHE A 115 3.97 -5.07 0.40
CA PHE A 115 2.65 -4.59 -0.01
C PHE A 115 2.66 -4.34 -1.52
N GLN A 116 1.67 -4.89 -2.23
CA GLN A 116 1.33 -4.48 -3.57
C GLN A 116 0.00 -3.73 -3.54
N ILE A 117 0.00 -2.49 -4.02
CA ILE A 117 -1.12 -1.57 -3.90
C ILE A 117 -1.40 -0.98 -5.29
N TRP A 118 -2.68 -0.94 -5.68
CA TRP A 118 -3.08 -0.31 -6.93
C TRP A 118 -3.92 0.91 -6.65
N PHE A 119 -3.51 1.99 -7.27
CA PHE A 119 -4.26 3.24 -7.27
C PHE A 119 -4.91 3.47 -8.63
N ASP A 120 -6.07 4.12 -8.57
CA ASP A 120 -6.93 4.43 -9.71
C ASP A 120 -6.82 5.93 -10.03
N PRO A 121 -5.89 6.33 -10.93
CA PRO A 121 -5.75 7.72 -11.36
C PRO A 121 -6.92 8.11 -12.28
N ASN A 122 -6.97 9.37 -12.69
CA ASN A 122 -7.90 9.79 -13.74
C ASN A 122 -7.61 9.03 -15.05
N LEU A 123 -8.42 8.00 -15.35
CA LEU A 123 -8.22 7.14 -16.50
C LEU A 123 -8.32 7.88 -17.84
N ASN A 124 -9.08 8.97 -17.91
CA ASN A 124 -9.14 9.81 -19.12
C ASN A 124 -7.78 10.46 -19.45
N GLU A 125 -6.91 10.60 -18.45
CA GLU A 125 -5.57 11.16 -18.61
C GLU A 125 -4.52 10.05 -18.68
N SER A 126 -4.56 9.09 -17.73
CA SER A 126 -3.53 8.06 -17.60
C SER A 126 -3.45 7.16 -18.83
N LEU A 127 -4.59 6.80 -19.43
CA LEU A 127 -4.63 5.95 -20.64
C LEU A 127 -3.96 6.59 -21.88
N ASN A 128 -3.74 7.91 -21.86
CA ASN A 128 -3.08 8.66 -22.93
C ASN A 128 -1.59 8.93 -22.64
N LYS A 129 -1.10 8.52 -21.46
CA LYS A 129 0.32 8.67 -21.09
C LYS A 129 1.10 7.40 -21.44
N GLU A 130 2.38 7.55 -21.74
CA GLU A 130 3.27 6.40 -21.79
C GLU A 130 3.45 5.79 -20.41
N ALA A 131 3.60 4.47 -20.37
CA ALA A 131 3.96 3.77 -19.14
C ALA A 131 5.31 4.27 -18.61
N SER A 132 5.48 4.28 -17.29
CA SER A 132 6.75 4.64 -16.64
C SER A 132 6.98 3.80 -15.39
N TYR A 133 8.25 3.72 -14.98
CA TYR A 133 8.73 3.00 -13.84
C TYR A 133 9.71 3.87 -13.05
N ALA A 134 9.63 3.81 -11.74
CA ALA A 134 10.61 4.38 -10.83
C ALA A 134 10.71 3.56 -9.56
N ASP A 135 11.92 3.42 -9.01
CA ASP A 135 12.19 2.86 -7.71
C ASP A 135 12.90 3.86 -6.81
N TYR A 136 12.74 3.68 -5.52
CA TYR A 136 13.26 4.56 -4.48
C TYR A 136 13.79 3.70 -3.35
N ASN A 137 15.07 3.83 -3.06
CA ASN A 137 15.67 3.18 -1.90
C ASN A 137 15.15 3.82 -0.60
N SER A 138 15.20 3.06 0.50
CA SER A 138 14.74 3.50 1.81
C SER A 138 15.37 4.83 2.27
N GLU A 139 16.64 5.07 1.93
CA GLU A 139 17.43 6.20 2.39
C GLU A 139 16.98 7.56 1.82
N VAL A 140 16.30 7.56 0.67
CA VAL A 140 15.81 8.81 0.06
C VAL A 140 14.43 9.22 0.59
N LEU A 141 13.78 8.34 1.36
CA LEU A 141 12.47 8.62 1.93
C LEU A 141 12.63 9.38 3.26
N PRO A 142 11.99 10.55 3.42
CA PRO A 142 12.17 11.38 4.61
C PRO A 142 11.61 10.69 5.86
N ILE A 143 12.35 10.80 6.96
CA ILE A 143 11.97 10.26 8.26
C ILE A 143 11.97 11.39 9.28
N GLU A 144 10.84 11.56 9.97
CA GLU A 144 10.69 12.43 11.12
C GLU A 144 10.69 11.59 12.40
N ILE A 145 11.47 12.00 13.39
CA ILE A 145 11.59 11.27 14.66
C ILE A 145 11.32 12.24 15.82
N ASN A 146 10.42 11.81 16.70
CA ASN A 146 10.20 12.46 17.98
C ASN A 146 10.21 11.44 19.14
N GLU A 147 9.86 11.87 20.36
CA GLU A 147 9.86 10.98 21.53
C GLU A 147 8.79 9.89 21.48
N ASN A 148 7.70 10.09 20.73
CA ASN A 148 6.55 9.21 20.72
C ASN A 148 6.53 8.25 19.53
N ARG A 149 7.15 8.66 18.39
CA ARG A 149 7.10 7.89 17.15
C ARG A 149 8.20 8.29 16.17
N SER A 150 8.43 7.46 15.17
CA SER A 150 9.06 7.87 13.92
C SER A 150 8.08 7.68 12.75
N ILE A 151 8.08 8.61 11.82
CA ILE A 151 7.24 8.59 10.61
C ILE A 151 8.16 8.65 9.40
N LYS A 152 8.11 7.58 8.58
CA LYS A 152 8.71 7.58 7.25
C LYS A 152 7.62 8.00 6.26
N THR A 153 7.81 9.11 5.56
CA THR A 153 6.89 9.58 4.51
C THR A 153 7.31 8.98 3.17
N ILE A 154 6.50 8.05 2.66
CA ILE A 154 6.74 7.38 1.39
C ILE A 154 6.16 8.20 0.24
N VAL A 155 4.89 8.60 0.34
CA VAL A 155 4.25 9.52 -0.60
C VAL A 155 3.66 10.67 0.20
N GLY A 156 4.04 11.91 -0.11
CA GLY A 156 3.58 13.08 0.61
C GLY A 156 4.54 14.25 0.51
N GLU A 157 4.48 15.13 1.49
CA GLU A 157 5.35 16.30 1.56
C GLU A 157 6.81 15.89 1.72
N ASN A 158 7.70 16.59 1.02
CA ASN A 158 9.15 16.34 1.01
C ASN A 158 9.59 14.97 0.48
N SER A 159 8.67 14.07 0.07
CA SER A 159 9.02 12.80 -0.56
C SER A 159 9.34 13.00 -2.06
N PRO A 160 10.37 12.31 -2.59
CA PRO A 160 10.66 12.29 -4.01
C PRO A 160 9.62 11.51 -4.82
N VAL A 161 8.84 10.62 -4.18
CA VAL A 161 7.86 9.76 -4.85
C VAL A 161 6.66 10.58 -5.32
N LYS A 162 6.30 10.44 -6.59
CA LYS A 162 5.18 11.15 -7.21
C LYS A 162 4.22 10.17 -7.88
N LEU A 163 2.96 10.22 -7.46
CA LEU A 163 1.85 9.53 -8.09
C LEU A 163 1.01 10.54 -8.91
N ASP A 164 0.36 10.05 -9.96
CA ASP A 164 -0.62 10.82 -10.72
C ASP A 164 -2.01 10.72 -10.07
N THR A 165 -2.22 9.70 -9.24
CA THR A 165 -3.45 9.52 -8.47
C THR A 165 -3.59 10.64 -7.45
N GLU A 166 -4.75 11.31 -7.47
CA GLU A 166 -5.05 12.48 -6.65
C GLU A 166 -4.94 12.20 -5.15
N GLY A 167 -4.24 13.08 -4.44
CA GLY A 167 -4.30 13.22 -3.00
C GLY A 167 -3.73 12.07 -2.17
N ILE A 168 -3.09 11.09 -2.77
CA ILE A 168 -2.52 9.95 -2.04
C ILE A 168 -1.38 10.41 -1.13
N ARG A 169 -1.44 9.96 0.14
CA ARG A 169 -0.36 10.07 1.12
C ARG A 169 -0.08 8.68 1.68
N ILE A 170 1.18 8.30 1.80
CA ILE A 170 1.60 7.00 2.34
C ILE A 170 2.67 7.21 3.39
N GLN A 171 2.46 6.63 4.57
CA GLN A 171 3.38 6.73 5.70
C GLN A 171 3.56 5.38 6.39
N GLU A 172 4.78 5.10 6.84
CA GLU A 172 5.06 4.07 7.83
C GLU A 172 5.33 4.74 9.18
N ILE A 173 4.63 4.30 10.21
CA ILE A 173 4.78 4.82 11.57
C ILE A 173 5.31 3.73 12.50
N ASN A 174 6.42 4.02 13.18
CA ASN A 174 6.97 3.18 14.24
C ASN A 174 6.63 3.81 15.60
N ILE A 175 5.95 3.05 16.45
CA ILE A 175 5.38 3.54 17.72
C ILE A 175 6.41 3.36 18.84
N LYS A 176 6.70 4.43 19.57
CA LYS A 176 7.55 4.41 20.78
C LYS A 176 6.76 4.62 22.06
N LYS A 177 5.71 5.44 21.98
CA LYS A 177 4.76 5.77 23.07
C LYS A 177 3.40 6.06 22.47
N ASN A 178 2.38 6.11 23.29
CA ASN A 178 1.05 6.54 22.91
C ASN A 178 1.06 8.00 22.41
N PHE A 179 0.25 8.27 21.39
CA PHE A 179 0.14 9.61 20.82
C PHE A 179 -1.23 9.85 20.14
N LEU A 180 -1.55 11.11 19.96
CA LEU A 180 -2.67 11.54 19.15
C LEU A 180 -2.18 11.73 17.70
N LEU A 181 -2.84 11.08 16.74
CA LEU A 181 -2.58 11.26 15.32
C LEU A 181 -3.64 12.20 14.74
N GLU A 182 -3.19 13.36 14.26
CA GLU A 182 -4.03 14.28 13.50
C GLU A 182 -4.38 13.68 12.13
N LEU A 183 -5.64 13.82 11.74
CA LEU A 183 -6.19 13.31 10.50
C LEU A 183 -6.90 14.43 9.73
N ASP A 184 -7.03 14.24 8.43
CA ASP A 184 -7.86 15.11 7.59
C ASP A 184 -9.21 14.44 7.36
N SER A 185 -10.28 15.02 7.90
CA SER A 185 -11.64 14.45 7.81
C SER A 185 -12.19 14.36 6.37
N ASN A 186 -11.53 15.00 5.38
CA ASN A 186 -11.83 14.86 3.96
C ASN A 186 -11.19 13.63 3.34
N TYR A 187 -10.39 12.88 4.12
CA TYR A 187 -9.70 11.68 3.68
C TYR A 187 -10.26 10.41 4.36
N SER A 188 -10.12 9.31 3.66
CA SER A 188 -10.21 7.96 4.23
C SER A 188 -8.80 7.51 4.56
N HIS A 189 -8.56 7.13 5.82
CA HIS A 189 -7.25 6.67 6.28
C HIS A 189 -7.29 5.15 6.47
N SER A 190 -6.58 4.46 5.61
CA SER A 190 -6.42 3.00 5.59
C SER A 190 -5.21 2.64 6.43
N ILE A 191 -5.38 1.91 7.51
CA ILE A 191 -4.33 1.59 8.48
C ILE A 191 -4.13 0.08 8.50
N TYR A 192 -2.91 -0.38 8.23
CA TYR A 192 -2.50 -1.77 8.33
C TYR A 192 -1.46 -1.94 9.43
N VAL A 193 -1.60 -2.97 10.26
CA VAL A 193 -0.63 -3.28 11.32
C VAL A 193 0.44 -4.23 10.76
N ILE A 194 1.63 -3.70 10.50
CA ILE A 194 2.77 -4.50 10.05
C ILE A 194 3.31 -5.37 11.19
N GLN A 195 3.35 -4.81 12.41
CA GLN A 195 3.94 -5.46 13.58
C GLN A 195 3.28 -4.98 14.87
N GLY A 196 3.14 -5.90 15.84
CA GLY A 196 2.69 -5.61 17.19
C GLY A 196 1.18 -5.50 17.29
N LYS A 197 0.73 -4.74 18.30
CA LYS A 197 -0.67 -4.58 18.67
C LYS A 197 -0.95 -3.12 19.01
N VAL A 198 -2.07 -2.62 18.51
CA VAL A 198 -2.44 -1.22 18.61
C VAL A 198 -3.93 -1.07 18.95
N ILE A 199 -4.26 -0.07 19.74
CA ILE A 199 -5.64 0.35 20.00
C ILE A 199 -5.83 1.71 19.34
N LEU A 200 -6.76 1.78 18.39
CA LEU A 200 -7.20 3.00 17.72
C LEU A 200 -8.48 3.49 18.43
N ASN A 201 -8.37 4.53 19.25
CA ASN A 201 -9.42 4.96 20.19
C ASN A 201 -9.82 3.81 21.14
N ASP A 202 -10.87 3.06 20.79
CA ASP A 202 -11.40 1.89 21.53
C ASP A 202 -11.29 0.57 20.75
N LYS A 203 -10.77 0.61 19.52
CA LYS A 203 -10.68 -0.56 18.62
C LYS A 203 -9.30 -1.18 18.67
N GLN A 204 -9.22 -2.43 19.13
CA GLN A 204 -7.99 -3.21 19.13
C GLN A 204 -7.76 -3.86 17.77
N ILE A 205 -6.56 -3.65 17.23
CA ILE A 205 -6.04 -4.30 16.02
C ILE A 205 -4.63 -4.83 16.28
N GLU A 206 -4.27 -5.90 15.60
CA GLU A 206 -2.96 -6.54 15.74
C GLU A 206 -2.36 -6.89 14.39
N LYS A 207 -1.16 -7.48 14.39
CA LYS A 207 -0.44 -7.80 13.15
C LYS A 207 -1.36 -8.41 12.09
N ASP A 208 -1.27 -7.86 10.87
CA ASP A 208 -2.04 -8.20 9.66
C ASP A 208 -3.52 -7.76 9.70
N ASP A 209 -4.01 -7.16 10.78
CA ASP A 209 -5.31 -6.51 10.78
C ASP A 209 -5.29 -5.19 10.00
N PHE A 210 -6.44 -4.83 9.47
CA PHE A 210 -6.66 -3.62 8.68
C PHE A 210 -7.80 -2.78 9.30
N ALA A 211 -7.67 -1.47 9.25
CA ALA A 211 -8.71 -0.55 9.67
C ALA A 211 -8.89 0.61 8.69
N ILE A 212 -10.12 1.10 8.60
CA ILE A 212 -10.45 2.30 7.83
C ILE A 212 -11.03 3.33 8.78
N VAL A 213 -10.41 4.51 8.83
CA VAL A 213 -10.86 5.65 9.62
C VAL A 213 -11.39 6.72 8.67
N LYS A 214 -12.64 7.17 8.88
CA LYS A 214 -13.30 8.19 8.06
C LYS A 214 -13.97 9.25 8.93
N LYS A 215 -13.96 10.50 8.44
CA LYS A 215 -14.64 11.64 9.08
C LYS A 215 -14.16 11.92 10.52
N GLU A 216 -12.90 11.61 10.79
CA GLU A 216 -12.23 11.93 12.05
C GLU A 216 -11.16 13.00 11.78
N MET A 217 -10.98 13.89 12.73
CA MET A 217 -9.91 14.90 12.70
C MET A 217 -8.68 14.43 13.47
N GLU A 218 -8.84 13.43 14.34
CA GLU A 218 -7.78 12.85 15.15
C GLU A 218 -8.16 11.46 15.64
N ILE A 219 -7.18 10.62 15.92
CA ILE A 219 -7.35 9.34 16.63
C ILE A 219 -6.27 9.18 17.67
N GLN A 220 -6.65 8.63 18.84
CA GLN A 220 -5.70 8.19 19.84
C GLN A 220 -5.09 6.85 19.40
N ILE A 221 -3.77 6.79 19.33
CA ILE A 221 -3.00 5.57 19.06
C ILE A 221 -2.31 5.13 20.33
N ASN A 222 -2.72 3.98 20.86
CA ASN A 222 -2.10 3.31 21.99
C ASN A 222 -1.52 1.99 21.49
N GLY A 223 -0.21 1.88 21.40
CA GLY A 223 0.46 0.71 20.87
C GLY A 223 1.54 0.17 21.79
N GLU A 224 1.82 -1.12 21.65
CA GLU A 224 3.04 -1.70 22.23
C GLU A 224 4.27 -1.03 21.59
N ILE A 225 5.36 -0.93 22.36
CA ILE A 225 6.63 -0.39 21.84
C ILE A 225 7.06 -1.20 20.62
N ASP A 226 7.58 -0.51 19.61
CA ASP A 226 7.99 -1.06 18.32
C ASP A 226 6.85 -1.63 17.44
N SER A 227 5.58 -1.37 17.79
CA SER A 227 4.49 -1.61 16.84
C SER A 227 4.64 -0.72 15.61
N LYS A 228 4.32 -1.28 14.45
CA LYS A 228 4.44 -0.58 13.15
C LYS A 228 3.11 -0.53 12.43
N LEU A 229 2.78 0.65 11.94
CA LEU A 229 1.62 0.91 11.11
C LEU A 229 2.04 1.35 9.72
N PHE A 230 1.29 0.93 8.71
CA PHE A 230 1.34 1.48 7.37
C PHE A 230 0.02 2.18 7.09
N ILE A 231 0.08 3.45 6.72
CA ILE A 231 -1.11 4.29 6.56
C ILE A 231 -1.16 4.83 5.13
N ILE A 232 -2.28 4.59 4.46
CA ILE A 232 -2.62 5.23 3.19
C ILE A 232 -3.79 6.17 3.44
N SER A 233 -3.59 7.44 3.14
CA SER A 233 -4.67 8.43 3.13
C SER A 233 -5.06 8.72 1.68
N SER A 234 -6.34 8.56 1.36
CA SER A 234 -6.92 8.83 0.05
C SER A 234 -8.12 9.79 0.18
N PRO A 235 -8.35 10.72 -0.76
CA PRO A 235 -9.50 11.64 -0.70
C PRO A 235 -10.79 10.86 -0.54
N THR A 236 -11.71 11.28 0.34
CA THR A 236 -13.01 10.60 0.47
C THR A 236 -13.78 10.62 -0.85
N THR A 237 -13.64 11.70 -1.61
CA THR A 237 -14.27 11.90 -2.93
C THR A 237 -13.22 12.43 -3.89
N PRO A 238 -12.65 11.60 -4.77
CA PRO A 238 -11.78 12.06 -5.85
C PRO A 238 -12.51 13.04 -6.79
N SER A 239 -11.76 13.95 -7.43
CA SER A 239 -12.33 14.95 -8.34
C SER A 239 -12.75 14.37 -9.72
N TYR A 240 -12.47 13.09 -9.96
CA TYR A 240 -12.79 12.36 -11.18
C TYR A 240 -13.55 11.07 -10.89
N THR A 241 -14.20 10.51 -11.90
CA THR A 241 -14.88 9.21 -11.80
C THR A 241 -13.84 8.10 -11.76
N THR A 242 -13.82 7.33 -10.68
CA THR A 242 -12.95 6.17 -10.51
C THR A 242 -13.47 4.95 -11.27
N TYR A 243 -12.60 4.00 -11.58
CA TYR A 243 -12.94 2.77 -12.31
C TYR A 243 -14.11 2.00 -11.70
N ILE A 244 -14.18 1.94 -10.38
CA ILE A 244 -15.28 1.24 -9.68
C ILE A 244 -16.63 1.98 -9.74
N ASN A 245 -16.63 3.23 -10.14
CA ASN A 245 -17.83 4.09 -10.25
C ASN A 245 -18.12 4.51 -11.70
N SER A 246 -17.40 3.91 -12.67
CA SER A 246 -17.55 4.17 -14.11
C SER A 246 -18.59 3.25 -14.78
#